data_e3ff0484b81ac20444d21d28ff3cbda7
#
_entry.id   e3ff0484b81ac20444d21d28ff3cbda7
#
_cell.length_a   1.000
_cell.length_b   1.000
_cell.length_c   1.000
_cell.angle_alpha   90.00
_cell.angle_beta   90.00
_cell.angle_gamma   90.00
#
_symmetry.space_group_name_H-M   'P 1'
#
loop_
_entity.id
_entity.type
_entity.pdbx_description
1 polymer ?
#
loop_
_entity_poly.entity_id
_entity_poly.type
_entity_poly.pdbx_seq_one_letter_code
_entity_poly.pdbx_strand_id
1 'polypeptide(L)'
;MLHRYADANSYTAGNFEYRAKDVSQVEINWFSADVTVKQSSAGTLSVAESDRGLSEKQKLHWRLEDGKLVIQYCQSGYHGRFPSGAKDLTIEVPEGIQLDIDCVSSDVKLAGSQTYDKVTVNSVSGNVAFDEIAADKVDVDTVSGDINGGKLSSDKADLKTTSGNVTIDPVKFNKISIGTVSGDVHLLSLPDDSAQIQFSHVSGSLKTQREYKKDANQYIFGNGNNKIDVDTVSGDLSL
;
A
#
# COMPACT_ATOMS: atom_id res chain seq x y z
N MET A 1 2.29 -18.79 9.78
CA MET A 1 1.87 -20.12 9.23
C MET A 1 1.80 -19.94 7.72
N LEU A 2 2.68 -20.57 6.95
CA LEU A 2 2.69 -20.42 5.49
C LEU A 2 1.34 -20.85 4.91
N HIS A 3 0.78 -19.98 4.09
CA HIS A 3 -0.59 -20.10 3.60
C HIS A 3 -0.77 -21.37 2.74
N ARG A 4 -1.79 -22.15 3.02
CA ARG A 4 -2.25 -23.19 2.09
C ARG A 4 -3.26 -22.54 1.14
N TYR A 5 -2.91 -22.42 -0.12
CA TYR A 5 -3.82 -21.93 -1.15
C TYR A 5 -4.44 -23.09 -1.93
N ALA A 6 -5.67 -22.89 -2.40
CA ALA A 6 -6.38 -23.89 -3.20
C ALA A 6 -5.68 -24.11 -4.55
N ASP A 7 -5.88 -25.27 -5.15
CA ASP A 7 -5.37 -25.61 -6.48
C ASP A 7 -3.85 -25.43 -6.66
N ALA A 8 -3.08 -25.71 -5.62
CA ALA A 8 -1.63 -25.55 -5.58
C ALA A 8 -0.88 -26.14 -6.79
N ASN A 9 -1.43 -27.19 -7.41
CA ASN A 9 -0.85 -27.87 -8.58
C ASN A 9 -1.02 -27.06 -9.89
N SER A 10 -1.87 -26.04 -9.90
CA SER A 10 -2.06 -25.16 -11.07
C SER A 10 -1.10 -23.97 -11.09
N TYR A 11 -0.27 -23.81 -10.07
CA TYR A 11 0.71 -22.73 -9.97
C TYR A 11 2.03 -23.12 -10.62
N THR A 12 2.63 -22.17 -11.31
CA THR A 12 3.97 -22.29 -11.90
C THR A 12 5.01 -21.65 -10.99
N ALA A 13 6.20 -22.23 -10.90
CA ALA A 13 7.28 -21.73 -10.07
C ALA A 13 8.23 -20.83 -10.86
N GLY A 14 8.76 -19.78 -10.19
CA GLY A 14 9.87 -18.97 -10.65
C GLY A 14 9.46 -17.66 -11.37
N ASN A 15 10.47 -16.87 -11.65
CA ASN A 15 10.35 -15.58 -12.31
C ASN A 15 9.74 -15.71 -13.72
N PHE A 16 9.01 -14.69 -14.16
CA PHE A 16 8.39 -14.70 -15.48
C PHE A 16 8.16 -13.28 -16.01
N GLU A 17 7.93 -13.22 -17.31
CA GLU A 17 7.50 -12.02 -18.04
C GLU A 17 6.30 -12.40 -18.91
N TYR A 18 5.30 -11.53 -18.97
CA TYR A 18 4.07 -11.75 -19.71
C TYR A 18 3.55 -10.47 -20.36
N ARG A 19 2.82 -10.60 -21.47
CA ARG A 19 2.11 -9.44 -22.05
C ARG A 19 0.90 -9.09 -21.21
N ALA A 20 0.87 -7.88 -20.66
CA ALA A 20 -0.05 -7.49 -19.63
C ALA A 20 -1.49 -7.19 -20.09
N LYS A 21 -1.77 -7.18 -21.41
CA LYS A 21 -3.08 -6.73 -21.96
C LYS A 21 -4.31 -7.49 -21.41
N ASP A 22 -4.09 -8.69 -20.89
CA ASP A 22 -5.15 -9.56 -20.38
C ASP A 22 -5.16 -9.61 -18.84
N VAL A 23 -4.34 -8.77 -18.17
CA VAL A 23 -4.26 -8.72 -16.70
C VAL A 23 -4.98 -7.47 -16.20
N SER A 24 -6.01 -7.67 -15.40
CA SER A 24 -6.81 -6.61 -14.75
C SER A 24 -6.62 -6.57 -13.24
N GLN A 25 -6.13 -7.64 -12.65
CA GLN A 25 -5.89 -7.73 -11.20
C GLN A 25 -4.58 -8.46 -10.91
N VAL A 26 -3.82 -7.94 -9.95
CA VAL A 26 -2.62 -8.58 -9.40
C VAL A 26 -2.80 -8.74 -7.90
N GLU A 27 -2.71 -9.96 -7.39
CA GLU A 27 -2.71 -10.30 -5.97
C GLU A 27 -1.34 -10.84 -5.57
N ILE A 28 -0.73 -10.25 -4.56
CA ILE A 28 0.60 -10.61 -4.05
C ILE A 28 0.45 -11.05 -2.59
N ASN A 29 0.81 -12.30 -2.30
CA ASN A 29 0.86 -12.87 -0.96
C ASN A 29 2.33 -13.09 -0.57
N TRP A 30 2.92 -12.16 0.19
CA TRP A 30 4.34 -12.17 0.49
C TRP A 30 4.61 -12.29 1.99
N PHE A 31 5.52 -13.17 2.36
CA PHE A 31 5.71 -13.49 3.78
C PHE A 31 6.78 -12.62 4.43
N SER A 32 7.91 -12.42 3.77
CA SER A 32 9.05 -11.67 4.31
C SER A 32 9.94 -11.12 3.20
N ALA A 33 10.79 -10.16 3.53
CA ALA A 33 11.61 -9.37 2.62
C ALA A 33 10.76 -8.36 1.79
N ASP A 34 11.40 -7.53 0.99
CA ASP A 34 10.75 -6.35 0.42
C ASP A 34 9.92 -6.67 -0.83
N VAL A 35 8.83 -5.93 -1.00
CA VAL A 35 8.00 -5.95 -2.21
C VAL A 35 8.10 -4.59 -2.89
N THR A 36 8.65 -4.56 -4.09
CA THR A 36 8.72 -3.36 -4.92
C THR A 36 7.83 -3.51 -6.15
N VAL A 37 6.87 -2.61 -6.30
CA VAL A 37 5.99 -2.52 -7.47
C VAL A 37 6.35 -1.28 -8.28
N LYS A 38 6.45 -1.43 -9.59
CA LYS A 38 6.74 -0.35 -10.55
C LYS A 38 5.72 -0.36 -11.68
N GLN A 39 5.51 0.80 -12.31
CA GLN A 39 4.73 0.88 -13.53
C GLN A 39 5.55 0.36 -14.70
N SER A 40 4.98 -0.50 -15.51
CA SER A 40 5.58 -0.94 -16.76
C SER A 40 5.39 0.11 -17.85
N SER A 41 6.48 0.54 -18.49
CA SER A 41 6.41 1.45 -19.63
C SER A 41 6.09 0.74 -20.95
N ALA A 42 6.24 -0.58 -20.99
CA ALA A 42 6.11 -1.39 -22.22
C ALA A 42 4.77 -2.15 -22.31
N GLY A 43 3.86 -1.98 -21.33
CA GLY A 43 2.64 -2.78 -21.24
C GLY A 43 2.94 -4.27 -21.03
N THR A 44 4.08 -4.58 -20.45
CA THR A 44 4.47 -5.92 -20.01
C THR A 44 4.26 -6.04 -18.52
N LEU A 45 4.06 -7.26 -18.04
CA LEU A 45 4.07 -7.62 -16.64
C LEU A 45 5.31 -8.46 -16.42
N SER A 46 6.20 -8.05 -15.50
CA SER A 46 7.37 -8.82 -15.13
C SER A 46 7.39 -9.07 -13.63
N VAL A 47 7.79 -10.27 -13.24
CA VAL A 47 7.84 -10.69 -11.85
C VAL A 47 9.16 -11.39 -11.59
N ALA A 48 9.93 -10.87 -10.65
CA ALA A 48 11.24 -11.40 -10.29
C ALA A 48 11.45 -11.39 -8.78
N GLU A 49 11.90 -12.53 -8.23
CA GLU A 49 12.45 -12.62 -6.89
C GLU A 49 13.99 -12.56 -6.92
N SER A 50 14.58 -11.95 -5.91
CA SER A 50 16.03 -11.65 -5.88
C SER A 50 16.90 -12.85 -5.53
N ASP A 51 16.38 -13.84 -4.81
CA ASP A 51 17.20 -14.94 -4.29
C ASP A 51 17.57 -15.95 -5.39
N ARG A 52 18.83 -16.38 -5.35
CA ARG A 52 19.40 -17.38 -6.26
C ARG A 52 19.71 -18.66 -5.47
N GLY A 53 19.42 -19.81 -6.04
CA GLY A 53 19.66 -21.11 -5.40
C GLY A 53 18.46 -21.66 -4.64
N LEU A 54 17.29 -21.10 -4.82
CA LEU A 54 16.03 -21.62 -4.30
C LEU A 54 15.68 -22.94 -5.00
N SER A 55 15.24 -23.92 -4.22
CA SER A 55 14.57 -25.12 -4.77
C SER A 55 13.22 -24.74 -5.39
N GLU A 56 12.69 -25.56 -6.27
CA GLU A 56 11.39 -25.33 -6.92
C GLU A 56 10.28 -25.00 -5.89
N LYS A 57 10.29 -25.65 -4.73
CA LYS A 57 9.31 -25.41 -3.66
C LYS A 57 9.48 -24.09 -2.94
N GLN A 58 10.67 -23.54 -2.96
CA GLN A 58 11.01 -22.27 -2.30
C GLN A 58 10.84 -21.06 -3.23
N LYS A 59 10.89 -21.25 -4.53
CA LYS A 59 10.64 -20.19 -5.51
C LYS A 59 9.24 -19.60 -5.33
N LEU A 60 9.04 -18.37 -5.81
CA LEU A 60 7.71 -17.83 -5.95
C LEU A 60 6.85 -18.75 -6.83
N HIS A 61 5.56 -18.80 -6.53
CA HIS A 61 4.59 -19.52 -7.31
C HIS A 61 3.51 -18.58 -7.81
N TRP A 62 3.13 -18.71 -9.05
CA TRP A 62 2.14 -17.82 -9.65
C TRP A 62 1.13 -18.57 -10.50
N ARG A 63 -0.06 -17.99 -10.63
CA ARG A 63 -1.15 -18.46 -11.50
C ARG A 63 -1.85 -17.26 -12.12
N LEU A 64 -2.06 -17.30 -13.42
CA LEU A 64 -2.88 -16.36 -14.15
C LEU A 64 -4.14 -17.06 -14.64
N GLU A 65 -5.30 -16.58 -14.23
CA GLU A 65 -6.60 -17.11 -14.60
C GLU A 65 -7.62 -15.98 -14.66
N ASP A 66 -8.40 -15.91 -15.71
CA ASP A 66 -9.48 -14.92 -15.93
C ASP A 66 -9.05 -13.45 -15.67
N GLY A 67 -7.84 -13.09 -16.10
CA GLY A 67 -7.28 -11.75 -15.93
C GLY A 67 -6.75 -11.45 -14.52
N LYS A 68 -6.81 -12.39 -13.59
CA LYS A 68 -6.26 -12.28 -12.25
C LYS A 68 -4.95 -13.06 -12.14
N LEU A 69 -3.85 -12.33 -11.86
CA LEU A 69 -2.56 -12.89 -11.50
C LEU A 69 -2.46 -13.01 -9.99
N VAL A 70 -2.20 -14.20 -9.49
CA VAL A 70 -1.91 -14.47 -8.08
C VAL A 70 -0.46 -14.87 -7.93
N ILE A 71 0.28 -14.20 -7.06
CA ILE A 71 1.69 -14.46 -6.74
C ILE A 71 1.80 -14.88 -5.28
N GLN A 72 2.44 -16.01 -5.05
CA GLN A 72 2.63 -16.60 -3.74
C GLN A 72 4.13 -16.66 -3.38
N TYR A 73 4.47 -16.45 -2.14
CA TYR A 73 5.85 -16.47 -1.65
C TYR A 73 6.58 -17.78 -1.96
N CYS A 74 5.91 -18.91 -1.86
CA CYS A 74 6.46 -20.25 -2.12
C CYS A 74 5.34 -21.26 -2.41
N GLN A 75 5.71 -22.54 -2.64
CA GLN A 75 4.75 -23.61 -2.80
C GLN A 75 3.81 -23.73 -1.58
N SER A 76 2.53 -23.94 -1.84
CA SER A 76 1.51 -24.18 -0.80
C SER A 76 1.94 -25.28 0.16
N GLY A 77 1.83 -24.99 1.46
CA GLY A 77 2.16 -25.94 2.52
C GLY A 77 3.65 -26.27 2.65
N TYR A 78 4.56 -25.49 2.07
CA TYR A 78 5.98 -25.63 2.31
C TYR A 78 6.32 -25.27 3.77
N HIS A 79 7.01 -26.18 4.48
CA HIS A 79 7.42 -26.03 5.87
C HIS A 79 8.94 -26.12 6.06
N GLY A 80 9.69 -26.13 4.96
CA GLY A 80 11.16 -26.17 5.02
C GLY A 80 11.77 -24.83 5.42
N ARG A 81 13.07 -24.87 5.67
CA ARG A 81 13.85 -23.66 5.97
C ARG A 81 14.16 -22.91 4.68
N PHE A 82 13.98 -21.60 4.68
CA PHE A 82 14.50 -20.74 3.62
C PHE A 82 15.99 -20.48 3.79
N PRO A 83 16.75 -20.30 2.71
CA PRO A 83 18.13 -19.83 2.78
C PRO A 83 18.21 -18.51 3.59
N SER A 84 19.38 -18.26 4.15
CA SER A 84 19.69 -16.98 4.80
C SER A 84 19.92 -15.93 3.71
N GLY A 85 18.92 -15.22 3.31
CA GLY A 85 18.96 -14.16 2.30
C GLY A 85 17.61 -13.47 2.19
N ALA A 86 17.62 -12.24 1.71
CA ALA A 86 16.38 -11.52 1.41
C ALA A 86 15.78 -12.11 0.12
N LYS A 87 14.53 -12.48 0.18
CA LYS A 87 13.75 -12.94 -0.97
C LYS A 87 12.85 -11.80 -1.44
N ASP A 88 13.48 -10.71 -1.91
CA ASP A 88 12.75 -9.55 -2.36
C ASP A 88 11.99 -9.84 -3.64
N LEU A 89 10.81 -9.26 -3.75
CA LEU A 89 9.96 -9.30 -4.93
C LEU A 89 10.03 -7.97 -5.66
N THR A 90 10.35 -8.00 -6.94
CA THR A 90 10.16 -6.86 -7.84
C THR A 90 9.14 -7.23 -8.90
N ILE A 91 8.13 -6.39 -9.05
CA ILE A 91 7.10 -6.57 -10.07
C ILE A 91 6.90 -5.28 -10.86
N GLU A 92 6.81 -5.40 -12.17
CA GLU A 92 6.36 -4.32 -13.06
C GLU A 92 4.96 -4.65 -13.57
N VAL A 93 4.03 -3.70 -13.40
CA VAL A 93 2.61 -3.89 -13.72
C VAL A 93 2.11 -2.85 -14.72
N PRO A 94 1.11 -3.16 -15.55
CA PRO A 94 0.49 -2.17 -16.43
C PRO A 94 -0.32 -1.13 -15.64
N GLU A 95 -0.68 -0.05 -16.30
CA GLU A 95 -1.62 0.94 -15.77
C GLU A 95 -3.05 0.39 -15.64
N GLY A 96 -3.84 0.96 -14.71
CA GLY A 96 -5.28 0.72 -14.60
C GLY A 96 -5.64 -0.67 -14.13
N ILE A 97 -4.78 -1.32 -13.33
CA ILE A 97 -5.11 -2.60 -12.72
C ILE A 97 -5.58 -2.43 -11.27
N GLN A 98 -6.21 -3.47 -10.74
CA GLN A 98 -6.39 -3.62 -9.31
C GLN A 98 -5.16 -4.32 -8.71
N LEU A 99 -4.57 -3.70 -7.68
CA LEU A 99 -3.39 -4.23 -6.99
C LEU A 99 -3.78 -4.56 -5.54
N ASP A 100 -3.66 -5.83 -5.17
CA ASP A 100 -3.90 -6.32 -3.81
C ASP A 100 -2.60 -6.94 -3.27
N ILE A 101 -2.08 -6.44 -2.15
CA ILE A 101 -0.84 -6.92 -1.52
C ILE A 101 -1.12 -7.31 -0.07
N ASP A 102 -0.92 -8.57 0.25
CA ASP A 102 -0.99 -9.11 1.60
C ASP A 102 0.42 -9.54 2.06
N CYS A 103 0.93 -8.85 3.08
CA CYS A 103 2.27 -9.08 3.62
C CYS A 103 2.23 -9.46 5.10
N VAL A 104 3.28 -10.15 5.57
CA VAL A 104 3.45 -10.41 6.99
C VAL A 104 4.59 -9.59 7.58
N SER A 105 5.77 -9.68 7.01
CA SER A 105 6.96 -8.95 7.48
C SER A 105 7.76 -8.43 6.29
N SER A 106 7.20 -7.48 5.57
CA SER A 106 7.76 -6.95 4.33
C SER A 106 7.53 -5.47 4.25
N ASP A 107 8.54 -4.72 3.89
CA ASP A 107 8.35 -3.37 3.44
C ASP A 107 7.78 -3.39 2.01
N VAL A 108 6.74 -2.59 1.78
CA VAL A 108 6.09 -2.47 0.47
C VAL A 108 6.41 -1.11 -0.12
N LYS A 109 6.96 -1.10 -1.32
CA LYS A 109 7.23 0.14 -2.06
C LYS A 109 6.53 0.16 -3.41
N LEU A 110 5.65 1.15 -3.61
CA LEU A 110 5.08 1.50 -4.91
C LEU A 110 5.93 2.63 -5.50
N ALA A 111 6.88 2.28 -6.37
CA ALA A 111 7.98 3.16 -6.79
C ALA A 111 7.68 3.90 -8.08
N GLY A 112 7.89 5.22 -8.08
CA GLY A 112 7.64 6.10 -9.22
C GLY A 112 6.19 6.61 -9.25
N SER A 113 5.79 7.19 -10.40
CA SER A 113 4.41 7.64 -10.62
C SER A 113 3.60 6.48 -11.20
N GLN A 114 2.51 6.11 -10.53
CA GLN A 114 1.73 4.92 -10.85
C GLN A 114 0.23 5.20 -10.88
N THR A 115 -0.47 4.59 -11.84
CA THR A 115 -1.91 4.70 -11.99
C THR A 115 -2.58 3.34 -11.85
N TYR A 116 -3.59 3.27 -10.98
CA TYR A 116 -4.36 2.06 -10.68
C TYR A 116 -5.86 2.32 -10.71
N ASP A 117 -6.65 1.29 -10.89
CA ASP A 117 -8.09 1.35 -10.57
C ASP A 117 -8.27 1.28 -9.04
N LYS A 118 -7.56 0.36 -8.41
CA LYS A 118 -7.60 0.19 -6.95
C LYS A 118 -6.26 -0.30 -6.42
N VAL A 119 -5.87 0.21 -5.26
CA VAL A 119 -4.73 -0.29 -4.48
C VAL A 119 -5.23 -0.75 -3.11
N THR A 120 -4.88 -1.97 -2.72
CA THR A 120 -5.07 -2.49 -1.36
C THR A 120 -3.74 -3.04 -0.86
N VAL A 121 -3.29 -2.60 0.30
CA VAL A 121 -2.10 -3.14 0.96
C VAL A 121 -2.44 -3.48 2.39
N ASN A 122 -2.29 -4.75 2.76
CA ASN A 122 -2.42 -5.22 4.13
C ASN A 122 -1.06 -5.75 4.60
N SER A 123 -0.57 -5.25 5.73
CA SER A 123 0.68 -5.70 6.34
C SER A 123 0.51 -5.95 7.83
N VAL A 124 1.22 -6.92 8.37
CA VAL A 124 1.30 -7.06 9.82
C VAL A 124 2.48 -6.28 10.37
N SER A 125 3.64 -6.37 9.71
CA SER A 125 4.86 -5.71 10.14
C SER A 125 5.69 -5.33 8.93
N GLY A 126 5.92 -4.08 8.75
CA GLY A 126 6.64 -3.49 7.62
C GLY A 126 6.02 -2.16 7.21
N ASN A 127 6.84 -1.31 6.66
CA ASN A 127 6.42 0.01 6.21
C ASN A 127 5.77 -0.10 4.82
N VAL A 128 4.80 0.79 4.58
CA VAL A 128 4.22 0.95 3.25
C VAL A 128 4.61 2.31 2.72
N ALA A 129 5.30 2.33 1.60
CA ALA A 129 5.76 3.56 0.97
C ALA A 129 5.28 3.67 -0.49
N PHE A 130 4.94 4.87 -0.93
CA PHE A 130 4.68 5.17 -2.33
C PHE A 130 5.22 6.56 -2.71
N ASP A 131 5.73 6.68 -3.93
CA ASP A 131 6.27 7.95 -4.41
C ASP A 131 5.15 8.84 -4.97
N GLU A 132 4.33 8.34 -5.89
CA GLU A 132 3.15 9.01 -6.43
C GLU A 132 2.12 7.99 -6.89
N ILE A 133 0.89 8.10 -6.40
CA ILE A 133 -0.22 7.22 -6.77
C ILE A 133 -1.42 8.04 -7.26
N ALA A 134 -1.98 7.60 -8.38
CA ALA A 134 -3.32 7.97 -8.83
C ALA A 134 -4.20 6.71 -8.88
N ALA A 135 -5.31 6.69 -8.15
CA ALA A 135 -6.24 5.55 -8.13
C ALA A 135 -7.65 5.99 -7.74
N ASP A 136 -8.67 5.26 -8.19
CA ASP A 136 -10.04 5.52 -7.72
C ASP A 136 -10.14 5.24 -6.21
N LYS A 137 -9.49 4.18 -5.75
CA LYS A 137 -9.50 3.80 -4.34
C LYS A 137 -8.13 3.34 -3.85
N VAL A 138 -7.73 3.84 -2.68
CA VAL A 138 -6.51 3.41 -1.97
C VAL A 138 -6.87 2.97 -0.56
N ASP A 139 -6.61 1.71 -0.23
CA ASP A 139 -6.78 1.15 1.11
C ASP A 139 -5.41 0.63 1.59
N VAL A 140 -4.89 1.17 2.69
CA VAL A 140 -3.64 0.69 3.32
C VAL A 140 -3.91 0.41 4.78
N ASP A 141 -3.67 -0.82 5.21
CA ASP A 141 -3.81 -1.26 6.60
C ASP A 141 -2.52 -1.95 7.06
N THR A 142 -1.92 -1.47 8.14
CA THR A 142 -0.77 -2.12 8.77
C THR A 142 -0.96 -2.18 10.28
N VAL A 143 -0.38 -3.17 10.93
CA VAL A 143 -0.42 -3.23 12.41
C VAL A 143 0.78 -2.50 13.01
N SER A 144 1.97 -2.77 12.51
CA SER A 144 3.20 -2.16 13.01
C SER A 144 4.07 -1.72 11.84
N GLY A 145 3.90 -0.51 11.41
CA GLY A 145 4.67 0.08 10.33
C GLY A 145 4.19 1.48 10.03
N ASP A 146 5.05 2.28 9.48
CA ASP A 146 4.72 3.62 9.00
C ASP A 146 4.11 3.55 7.60
N ILE A 147 3.18 4.46 7.32
CA ILE A 147 2.66 4.71 5.98
C ILE A 147 3.30 6.00 5.48
N ASN A 148 4.24 5.86 4.55
CA ASN A 148 5.05 6.95 4.00
C ASN A 148 4.64 7.23 2.55
N GLY A 149 3.59 8.03 2.37
CA GLY A 149 3.09 8.41 1.07
C GLY A 149 3.67 9.72 0.57
N GLY A 150 4.12 9.72 -0.68
CA GLY A 150 4.32 10.92 -1.47
C GLY A 150 2.98 11.45 -1.97
N LYS A 151 2.93 11.83 -3.26
CA LYS A 151 1.71 12.40 -3.85
C LYS A 151 0.59 11.39 -3.97
N LEU A 152 -0.57 11.74 -3.44
CA LEU A 152 -1.77 10.93 -3.47
C LEU A 152 -2.91 11.64 -4.20
N SER A 153 -3.37 11.03 -5.29
CA SER A 153 -4.59 11.42 -5.99
C SER A 153 -5.56 10.24 -5.97
N SER A 154 -6.72 10.41 -5.32
CA SER A 154 -7.70 9.31 -5.20
C SER A 154 -9.10 9.86 -4.92
N ASP A 155 -10.13 9.21 -5.45
CA ASP A 155 -11.49 9.53 -5.03
C ASP A 155 -11.68 9.22 -3.55
N LYS A 156 -11.16 8.08 -3.10
CA LYS A 156 -11.23 7.67 -1.71
C LYS A 156 -9.93 7.01 -1.26
N ALA A 157 -9.36 7.49 -0.14
CA ALA A 157 -8.25 6.82 0.53
C ALA A 157 -8.62 6.48 1.98
N ASP A 158 -8.24 5.28 2.42
CA ASP A 158 -8.36 4.80 3.81
C ASP A 158 -7.00 4.27 4.25
N LEU A 159 -6.33 4.98 5.15
CA LEU A 159 -4.97 4.70 5.58
C LEU A 159 -4.96 4.42 7.07
N LYS A 160 -4.62 3.19 7.47
CA LYS A 160 -4.67 2.75 8.87
C LYS A 160 -3.38 2.11 9.33
N THR A 161 -3.00 2.45 10.55
CA THR A 161 -1.95 1.74 11.29
C THR A 161 -2.34 1.63 12.76
N THR A 162 -1.87 0.61 13.44
CA THR A 162 -2.06 0.57 14.91
C THR A 162 -0.90 1.27 15.62
N SER A 163 0.33 0.99 15.21
CA SER A 163 1.53 1.59 15.79
C SER A 163 2.47 2.05 14.69
N GLY A 164 2.32 3.25 14.27
CA GLY A 164 3.11 3.87 13.21
C GLY A 164 2.60 5.25 12.85
N ASN A 165 3.41 6.00 12.17
CA ASN A 165 3.06 7.32 11.68
C ASN A 165 2.47 7.23 10.27
N VAL A 166 1.62 8.19 9.92
CA VAL A 166 1.10 8.35 8.57
C VAL A 166 1.56 9.67 8.01
N THR A 167 2.32 9.63 6.93
CA THR A 167 2.78 10.83 6.21
C THR A 167 2.29 10.75 4.77
N ILE A 168 1.57 11.76 4.28
CA ILE A 168 1.10 11.84 2.90
C ILE A 168 1.13 13.26 2.35
N ASP A 169 1.22 13.38 1.03
CA ASP A 169 1.03 14.62 0.26
C ASP A 169 -0.24 14.52 -0.59
N PRO A 170 -1.42 14.87 -0.03
CA PRO A 170 -2.68 14.76 -0.75
C PRO A 170 -2.80 15.84 -1.84
N VAL A 171 -2.95 15.43 -3.10
CA VAL A 171 -2.99 16.33 -4.26
C VAL A 171 -4.42 16.53 -4.76
N LYS A 172 -5.16 15.45 -4.94
CA LYS A 172 -6.54 15.48 -5.42
C LYS A 172 -7.33 14.34 -4.81
N PHE A 173 -8.44 14.66 -4.14
CA PHE A 173 -9.27 13.63 -3.50
C PHE A 173 -10.69 14.16 -3.22
N ASN A 174 -11.62 13.23 -3.02
CA ASN A 174 -12.96 13.55 -2.50
C ASN A 174 -13.00 13.30 -0.98
N LYS A 175 -12.41 12.18 -0.54
CA LYS A 175 -12.35 11.84 0.87
C LYS A 175 -11.09 11.07 1.23
N ILE A 176 -10.40 11.50 2.29
CA ILE A 176 -9.32 10.74 2.93
C ILE A 176 -9.72 10.43 4.37
N SER A 177 -9.55 9.17 4.78
CA SER A 177 -9.69 8.73 6.17
C SER A 177 -8.34 8.19 6.66
N ILE A 178 -7.86 8.67 7.79
CA ILE A 178 -6.59 8.26 8.38
C ILE A 178 -6.87 7.82 9.81
N GLY A 179 -6.47 6.60 10.15
CA GLY A 179 -6.60 6.04 11.50
C GLY A 179 -5.28 5.55 12.06
N THR A 180 -4.95 5.94 13.30
CA THR A 180 -3.85 5.35 14.06
C THR A 180 -4.26 5.19 15.52
N VAL A 181 -3.69 4.23 16.23
CA VAL A 181 -3.88 4.17 17.68
C VAL A 181 -2.74 4.92 18.38
N SER A 182 -1.52 4.70 17.94
CA SER A 182 -0.34 5.34 18.51
C SER A 182 0.62 5.76 17.39
N GLY A 183 0.56 7.00 17.02
CA GLY A 183 1.39 7.58 15.97
C GLY A 183 0.88 8.94 15.52
N ASP A 184 1.75 9.70 14.90
CA ASP A 184 1.47 11.03 14.40
C ASP A 184 1.01 10.97 12.94
N VAL A 185 0.18 11.95 12.56
CA VAL A 185 -0.28 12.13 11.19
C VAL A 185 0.33 13.42 10.62
N HIS A 186 1.00 13.30 9.48
CA HIS A 186 1.64 14.42 8.80
C HIS A 186 1.03 14.60 7.40
N LEU A 187 0.31 15.70 7.20
CA LEU A 187 -0.16 16.13 5.89
C LEU A 187 0.83 17.15 5.32
N LEU A 188 1.57 16.78 4.28
CA LEU A 188 2.64 17.62 3.72
C LEU A 188 2.09 18.83 2.97
N SER A 189 0.87 18.71 2.42
CA SER A 189 0.18 19.82 1.76
C SER A 189 -1.35 19.69 1.92
N LEU A 190 -2.06 20.71 1.48
CA LEU A 190 -3.51 20.66 1.25
C LEU A 190 -3.79 21.19 -0.15
N PRO A 191 -4.61 20.52 -0.97
CA PRO A 191 -4.98 21.00 -2.29
C PRO A 191 -5.61 22.40 -2.22
N ASP A 192 -5.10 23.34 -3.02
CA ASP A 192 -5.57 24.73 -3.05
C ASP A 192 -5.64 25.39 -1.67
N ASP A 193 -4.79 24.96 -0.73
CA ASP A 193 -4.83 25.37 0.69
C ASP A 193 -6.20 25.23 1.34
N SER A 194 -7.01 24.26 0.89
CA SER A 194 -8.41 24.12 1.26
C SER A 194 -8.74 22.69 1.68
N ALA A 195 -9.20 22.54 2.93
CA ALA A 195 -9.72 21.26 3.44
C ALA A 195 -10.64 21.49 4.64
N GLN A 196 -11.56 20.54 4.83
CA GLN A 196 -12.28 20.33 6.07
C GLN A 196 -11.72 19.10 6.75
N ILE A 197 -11.03 19.28 7.87
CA ILE A 197 -10.41 18.20 8.61
C ILE A 197 -11.23 17.93 9.88
N GLN A 198 -11.76 16.72 10.01
CA GLN A 198 -12.29 16.20 11.26
C GLN A 198 -11.16 15.52 12.00
N PHE A 199 -10.74 16.06 13.15
CA PHE A 199 -9.68 15.47 13.95
C PHE A 199 -10.23 14.99 15.29
N SER A 200 -10.34 13.67 15.43
CA SER A 200 -10.81 12.96 16.62
C SER A 200 -9.61 12.35 17.35
N HIS A 201 -9.43 12.72 18.61
CA HIS A 201 -8.30 12.22 19.43
C HIS A 201 -8.68 12.12 20.90
N VAL A 202 -7.98 11.26 21.63
CA VAL A 202 -8.04 11.21 23.09
C VAL A 202 -6.90 12.04 23.67
N SER A 203 -5.69 11.86 23.15
CA SER A 203 -4.50 12.62 23.54
C SER A 203 -3.73 13.05 22.28
N GLY A 204 -3.55 14.34 22.11
CA GLY A 204 -2.87 14.90 20.95
C GLY A 204 -3.31 16.32 20.65
N SER A 205 -2.73 16.92 19.63
CA SER A 205 -3.01 18.29 19.23
C SER A 205 -2.84 18.48 17.72
N LEU A 206 -3.53 19.52 17.18
CA LEU A 206 -3.24 20.00 15.84
C LEU A 206 -2.03 20.96 15.90
N LYS A 207 -1.01 20.68 15.10
CA LYS A 207 0.19 21.50 14.92
C LYS A 207 0.20 22.09 13.51
N THR A 208 -0.09 23.37 13.39
CA THR A 208 -0.07 24.10 12.11
C THR A 208 0.23 25.57 12.30
N GLN A 209 0.83 26.19 11.29
CA GLN A 209 0.97 27.64 11.19
C GLN A 209 -0.05 28.25 10.20
N ARG A 210 -0.90 27.41 9.57
CA ARG A 210 -1.93 27.86 8.63
C ARG A 210 -3.12 28.45 9.38
N GLU A 211 -3.76 29.44 8.80
CA GLU A 211 -5.02 29.95 9.33
C GLU A 211 -6.17 28.97 9.12
N TYR A 212 -6.99 28.78 10.13
CA TYR A 212 -8.16 27.92 10.08
C TYR A 212 -9.32 28.47 10.92
N LYS A 213 -10.53 28.05 10.57
CA LYS A 213 -11.70 28.20 11.45
C LYS A 213 -11.94 26.88 12.17
N LYS A 214 -12.19 26.96 13.47
CA LYS A 214 -12.49 25.77 14.30
C LYS A 214 -13.97 25.76 14.69
N ASP A 215 -14.59 24.61 14.47
CA ASP A 215 -15.94 24.31 14.96
C ASP A 215 -15.94 22.89 15.57
N ALA A 216 -16.06 22.82 16.89
CA ALA A 216 -15.88 21.58 17.66
C ALA A 216 -14.56 20.85 17.29
N ASN A 217 -14.65 19.67 16.70
CA ASN A 217 -13.50 18.87 16.25
C ASN A 217 -13.19 19.05 14.74
N GLN A 218 -13.83 20.04 14.11
CA GLN A 218 -13.59 20.35 12.70
C GLN A 218 -12.68 21.55 12.55
N TYR A 219 -11.73 21.43 11.64
CA TYR A 219 -10.78 22.48 11.29
C TYR A 219 -10.95 22.78 9.79
N ILE A 220 -11.36 24.00 9.48
CA ILE A 220 -11.68 24.42 8.11
C ILE A 220 -10.57 25.34 7.62
N PHE A 221 -9.86 24.88 6.60
CA PHE A 221 -8.83 25.61 5.86
C PHE A 221 -9.42 26.08 4.55
N GLY A 222 -9.19 27.34 4.17
CA GLY A 222 -9.72 27.93 2.95
C GLY A 222 -11.24 27.76 2.81
N ASN A 223 -11.68 27.18 1.71
CA ASN A 223 -13.11 26.96 1.41
C ASN A 223 -13.66 25.64 1.98
N GLY A 224 -12.80 24.75 2.50
CA GLY A 224 -13.22 23.47 3.08
C GLY A 224 -13.77 22.44 2.08
N ASN A 225 -13.32 22.48 0.82
CA ASN A 225 -13.91 21.64 -0.24
C ASN A 225 -13.51 20.15 -0.14
N ASN A 226 -12.34 19.87 0.39
CA ASN A 226 -11.76 18.52 0.49
C ASN A 226 -11.97 17.98 1.91
N LYS A 227 -12.39 16.73 2.06
CA LYS A 227 -12.69 16.15 3.37
C LYS A 227 -11.61 15.19 3.83
N ILE A 228 -11.06 15.43 5.02
CA ILE A 228 -10.09 14.56 5.67
C ILE A 228 -10.62 14.21 7.07
N ASP A 229 -10.78 12.94 7.34
CA ASP A 229 -11.10 12.43 8.67
C ASP A 229 -9.83 11.82 9.26
N VAL A 230 -9.39 12.30 10.42
CA VAL A 230 -8.22 11.80 11.16
C VAL A 230 -8.68 11.34 12.53
N ASP A 231 -8.48 10.06 12.83
CA ASP A 231 -8.79 9.45 14.09
C ASP A 231 -7.52 8.89 14.75
N THR A 232 -7.20 9.33 15.97
CA THR A 232 -6.08 8.78 16.75
C THR A 232 -6.48 8.60 18.21
N VAL A 233 -5.85 7.67 18.90
CA VAL A 233 -5.95 7.62 20.36
C VAL A 233 -4.86 8.49 20.97
N SER A 234 -3.62 8.33 20.52
CA SER A 234 -2.48 9.13 20.99
C SER A 234 -1.57 9.51 19.84
N GLY A 235 -1.61 10.76 19.45
CA GLY A 235 -0.79 11.30 18.35
C GLY A 235 -1.21 12.71 17.94
N ASP A 236 -0.31 13.42 17.33
CA ASP A 236 -0.51 14.77 16.82
C ASP A 236 -0.86 14.73 15.33
N LEU A 237 -1.63 15.72 14.89
CA LEU A 237 -1.83 16.03 13.48
C LEU A 237 -1.03 17.27 13.13
N SER A 238 -0.18 17.18 12.11
CA SER A 238 0.61 18.30 11.60
C SER A 238 0.36 18.60 10.13
N LEU A 239 0.44 19.91 9.77
CA LEU A 239 0.28 20.44 8.42
C LEU A 239 1.32 21.53 8.13
#